data_66d6be24b3c5326e3edf754826b45035
#
_entry.id   66d6be24b3c5326e3edf754826b45035
#
_cell.length_a   1.000
_cell.length_b   1.000
_cell.length_c   1.000
_cell.angle_alpha   90.00
_cell.angle_beta   90.00
_cell.angle_gamma   90.00
#
_symmetry.space_group_name_H-M   'P 1'
#
loop_
_entity.id
_entity.type
_entity.pdbx_description
1 polymer ?
#
loop_
_entity_poly.entity_id
_entity_poly.type
_entity_poly.pdbx_seq_one_letter_code
_entity_poly.pdbx_strand_id
1 'polypeptide(L)'
;MNLKFILLVFSFILAPLIFEDSFAQITSGGFGNSPFERDFGDVKLLDAYFGTLDDKIEIEAGDSNVPFTVVFANVGTQDITGIKGQLSLPLGFSASDGPGSIIRADSNSNSDAGDNFHLTFFVNLDKNVNIQQYPGTVKVDYSRLRESGIRTAFEDFNFKVTGDSVINVRALEPFLTSLKSNDVIIEIANDGTAPISSVDIVATNTSTELASTSSSTTNVENVVILESSWDVGNIDPKSSRHLTATVYVPEGLKGDTLRIPLLISYYNAHGDKHEISKIVDFYIKGLIDLRVFNVDVIELSGTQMVIGEIINEGNEDGLFGFVSVDSGKNSNIKSNTQFIDEIETDAPVPFNIPIEFDGEPRYGEHDITITVRYKDVVRDEIFLTYDTTVFVKEILSDEENSDSTLVIIPILIAIGIGIYVIRRRKKTAIETNN
;
A
#
# COMPACT_ATOMS: atom_id res chain seq x y z
N MET A 1 9.62 57.79 -22.16
CA MET A 1 8.75 56.95 -21.30
C MET A 1 7.32 57.40 -21.56
N ASN A 2 6.54 56.57 -22.27
CA ASN A 2 5.27 56.94 -22.88
C ASN A 2 4.17 57.10 -21.87
N LEU A 3 3.49 58.24 -21.91
CA LEU A 3 2.36 58.64 -21.10
C LEU A 3 1.20 57.60 -21.04
N LYS A 4 1.11 56.76 -22.07
CA LYS A 4 0.17 55.65 -22.14
C LYS A 4 0.48 54.47 -21.17
N PHE A 5 1.72 54.32 -20.74
CA PHE A 5 2.14 53.27 -19.79
C PHE A 5 1.81 53.69 -18.33
N ILE A 6 1.85 54.95 -18.06
CA ILE A 6 1.50 55.51 -16.70
C ILE A 6 -0.01 55.41 -16.49
N LEU A 7 -0.83 55.57 -17.53
CA LEU A 7 -2.29 55.49 -17.42
C LEU A 7 -2.76 54.02 -17.21
N LEU A 8 -2.02 53.03 -17.73
CA LEU A 8 -2.35 51.61 -17.54
C LEU A 8 -1.96 51.10 -16.15
N VAL A 9 -0.88 51.65 -15.56
CA VAL A 9 -0.47 51.32 -14.19
C VAL A 9 -1.41 51.96 -13.16
N PHE A 10 -1.92 53.17 -13.41
CA PHE A 10 -2.89 53.82 -12.53
C PHE A 10 -4.28 53.19 -12.59
N SER A 11 -4.65 52.58 -13.70
CA SER A 11 -5.93 51.84 -13.83
C SER A 11 -5.97 50.55 -13.02
N PHE A 12 -4.80 49.97 -12.70
CA PHE A 12 -4.70 48.74 -11.89
C PHE A 12 -4.69 49.02 -10.37
N ILE A 13 -4.38 50.26 -9.96
CA ILE A 13 -4.31 50.64 -8.52
C ILE A 13 -5.65 51.10 -7.99
N LEU A 14 -6.63 51.39 -8.85
CA LEU A 14 -7.98 51.86 -8.46
C LEU A 14 -9.08 50.82 -8.75
N ALA A 15 -8.76 49.52 -8.79
CA ALA A 15 -9.80 48.52 -8.65
C ALA A 15 -10.18 48.45 -7.18
N PRO A 16 -11.38 48.88 -6.77
CA PRO A 16 -11.80 48.66 -5.40
C PRO A 16 -11.90 47.15 -5.22
N LEU A 17 -11.15 46.60 -4.28
CA LEU A 17 -11.41 45.30 -3.67
C LEU A 17 -12.81 45.38 -3.06
N ILE A 18 -13.82 45.09 -3.86
CA ILE A 18 -15.15 44.77 -3.35
C ILE A 18 -15.00 43.34 -2.80
N PHE A 19 -14.55 43.24 -1.53
CA PHE A 19 -14.91 42.08 -0.73
C PHE A 19 -16.41 42.22 -0.51
N GLU A 20 -17.21 41.52 -1.25
CA GLU A 20 -18.55 41.20 -0.83
C GLU A 20 -18.42 40.32 0.40
N ASP A 21 -18.38 40.95 1.59
CA ASP A 21 -18.78 40.29 2.80
C ASP A 21 -20.22 39.83 2.60
N SER A 22 -20.39 38.62 2.16
CA SER A 22 -21.68 37.94 2.22
C SER A 22 -21.98 37.66 3.68
N PHE A 23 -22.31 38.69 4.42
CA PHE A 23 -23.09 38.55 5.64
C PHE A 23 -24.42 37.93 5.21
N ALA A 24 -24.64 36.68 5.55
CA ALA A 24 -25.97 36.09 5.49
C ALA A 24 -26.84 36.98 6.39
N GLN A 25 -27.61 37.85 5.75
CA GLN A 25 -28.62 38.65 6.40
C GLN A 25 -29.70 37.69 6.87
N ILE A 26 -29.63 37.28 8.13
CA ILE A 26 -30.74 36.63 8.81
C ILE A 26 -31.84 37.65 8.85
N THR A 27 -32.77 37.60 7.91
CA THR A 27 -34.02 38.33 7.99
C THR A 27 -34.89 37.67 9.05
N SER A 28 -34.65 38.03 10.30
CA SER A 28 -35.64 37.79 11.35
C SER A 28 -36.80 38.78 11.12
N GLY A 29 -37.90 38.27 10.53
CA GLY A 29 -39.16 38.99 10.50
C GLY A 29 -39.75 39.02 11.92
N GLY A 30 -39.31 39.94 12.72
CA GLY A 30 -39.88 40.12 14.07
C GLY A 30 -39.86 41.61 14.43
N PHE A 31 -40.99 42.17 14.79
CA PHE A 31 -41.14 43.51 15.33
C PHE A 31 -40.53 43.54 16.75
N GLY A 32 -39.43 44.26 16.90
CA GLY A 32 -38.85 44.48 18.23
C GLY A 32 -37.35 44.67 18.20
N ASN A 33 -36.87 45.88 18.00
CA ASN A 33 -35.44 46.23 17.98
C ASN A 33 -34.90 46.60 19.35
N SER A 34 -35.08 45.76 20.35
CA SER A 34 -34.34 45.92 21.59
C SER A 34 -33.18 44.92 21.62
N PRO A 35 -31.92 45.37 21.77
CA PRO A 35 -30.79 44.46 22.00
C PRO A 35 -30.94 43.64 23.30
N PHE A 36 -31.97 43.90 24.07
CA PHE A 36 -32.33 43.18 25.30
C PHE A 36 -33.62 42.35 25.17
N GLU A 37 -34.31 42.35 24.02
CA GLU A 37 -35.33 41.36 23.72
C GLU A 37 -34.62 40.04 23.43
N ARG A 38 -34.51 39.25 24.47
CA ARG A 38 -34.21 37.82 24.31
C ARG A 38 -35.41 37.21 23.59
N ASP A 39 -35.17 36.62 22.44
CA ASP A 39 -36.13 35.75 21.79
C ASP A 39 -36.30 34.54 22.71
N PHE A 40 -37.36 34.55 23.55
CA PHE A 40 -37.62 33.54 24.54
C PHE A 40 -38.28 32.30 23.95
N GLY A 41 -37.80 31.81 22.81
CA GLY A 41 -38.05 30.43 22.43
C GLY A 41 -37.49 29.51 23.53
N ASP A 42 -38.29 28.55 23.99
CA ASP A 42 -37.85 27.64 25.06
C ASP A 42 -36.81 26.64 24.55
N VAL A 43 -36.82 26.33 23.25
CA VAL A 43 -35.99 25.32 22.61
C VAL A 43 -35.14 25.97 21.53
N LYS A 44 -33.85 25.68 21.53
CA LYS A 44 -32.92 26.15 20.53
C LYS A 44 -32.07 24.99 20.02
N LEU A 45 -31.88 24.92 18.72
CA LEU A 45 -31.02 23.91 18.07
C LEU A 45 -29.55 24.22 18.34
N LEU A 46 -28.78 23.20 18.72
CA LEU A 46 -27.34 23.25 18.93
C LEU A 46 -26.56 22.58 17.81
N ASP A 47 -26.96 21.35 17.41
CA ASP A 47 -26.25 20.58 16.39
C ASP A 47 -27.19 19.57 15.72
N ALA A 48 -26.87 19.14 14.49
CA ALA A 48 -27.60 18.13 13.75
C ALA A 48 -26.64 17.33 12.87
N TYR A 49 -26.53 16.04 13.08
CA TYR A 49 -25.58 15.17 12.40
C TYR A 49 -26.05 13.73 12.32
N PHE A 50 -25.44 12.95 11.43
CA PHE A 50 -25.59 11.50 11.41
C PHE A 50 -24.76 10.84 12.51
N GLY A 51 -25.36 9.91 13.22
CA GLY A 51 -24.77 9.24 14.36
C GLY A 51 -25.65 9.28 15.61
N THR A 52 -25.08 8.82 16.70
CA THR A 52 -25.65 8.87 18.04
C THR A 52 -25.08 10.05 18.83
N LEU A 53 -25.50 10.23 20.07
CA LEU A 53 -24.96 11.29 20.92
C LEU A 53 -23.45 11.10 21.20
N ASP A 54 -23.00 9.85 21.24
CA ASP A 54 -21.64 9.48 21.63
C ASP A 54 -20.68 9.40 20.42
N ASP A 55 -21.23 9.21 19.20
CA ASP A 55 -20.42 8.94 18.01
C ASP A 55 -21.06 9.52 16.73
N LYS A 56 -20.33 10.41 16.05
CA LYS A 56 -20.69 10.90 14.72
C LYS A 56 -20.20 9.89 13.69
N ILE A 57 -21.08 9.46 12.80
CA ILE A 57 -20.75 8.48 11.78
C ILE A 57 -20.63 9.10 10.39
N GLU A 58 -19.74 8.57 9.61
CA GLU A 58 -19.65 8.83 8.17
C GLU A 58 -20.78 8.06 7.47
N ILE A 59 -21.35 8.66 6.44
CA ILE A 59 -22.49 8.09 5.69
C ILE A 59 -22.32 8.28 4.20
N GLU A 60 -22.79 7.30 3.45
CA GLU A 60 -22.78 7.36 1.99
C GLU A 60 -24.15 7.08 1.36
N ALA A 61 -24.22 7.30 0.06
CA ALA A 61 -25.42 7.04 -0.73
C ALA A 61 -25.81 5.56 -0.70
N GLY A 62 -27.08 5.29 -0.35
CA GLY A 62 -27.62 3.95 -0.25
C GLY A 62 -27.65 3.37 1.17
N ASP A 63 -27.11 4.08 2.15
CA ASP A 63 -27.21 3.69 3.56
C ASP A 63 -28.64 3.66 4.05
N SER A 64 -28.96 2.74 4.89
CA SER A 64 -30.29 2.52 5.41
C SER A 64 -30.32 2.37 6.91
N ASN A 65 -31.41 2.85 7.53
CA ASN A 65 -31.63 2.80 8.97
C ASN A 65 -30.53 3.49 9.78
N VAL A 66 -30.03 4.62 9.25
CA VAL A 66 -28.93 5.38 9.87
C VAL A 66 -29.49 6.32 10.94
N PRO A 67 -28.92 6.35 12.15
CA PRO A 67 -29.32 7.30 13.18
C PRO A 67 -28.93 8.73 12.77
N PHE A 68 -29.87 9.66 12.91
CA PHE A 68 -29.68 11.10 12.72
C PHE A 68 -30.06 11.80 14.00
N THR A 69 -29.10 12.41 14.68
CA THR A 69 -29.30 13.04 15.98
C THR A 69 -29.35 14.55 15.83
N VAL A 70 -30.40 15.13 16.43
CA VAL A 70 -30.56 16.58 16.55
C VAL A 70 -30.50 16.94 18.02
N VAL A 71 -29.58 17.82 18.36
CA VAL A 71 -29.32 18.25 19.75
C VAL A 71 -29.90 19.64 19.97
N PHE A 72 -30.61 19.80 21.07
CA PHE A 72 -31.28 21.04 21.46
C PHE A 72 -30.86 21.46 22.87
N ALA A 73 -31.01 22.75 23.14
CA ALA A 73 -30.98 23.31 24.50
C ALA A 73 -32.36 23.79 24.89
N ASN A 74 -32.79 23.48 26.12
CA ASN A 74 -33.91 24.16 26.77
C ASN A 74 -33.40 25.50 27.33
N VAL A 75 -33.51 26.56 26.54
CA VAL A 75 -33.11 27.92 26.94
C VAL A 75 -34.20 28.70 27.63
N GLY A 76 -35.36 28.06 27.87
CA GLY A 76 -36.47 28.60 28.64
C GLY A 76 -36.21 28.66 30.14
N THR A 77 -37.14 29.21 30.86
CA THR A 77 -37.08 29.32 32.33
C THR A 77 -37.82 28.23 33.07
N GLN A 78 -38.38 27.26 32.35
CA GLN A 78 -39.16 26.15 32.90
C GLN A 78 -38.75 24.84 32.26
N ASP A 79 -38.91 23.77 33.01
CA ASP A 79 -38.74 22.41 32.51
C ASP A 79 -39.79 22.10 31.45
N ILE A 80 -39.36 21.35 30.43
CA ILE A 80 -40.22 20.87 29.34
C ILE A 80 -40.39 19.37 29.39
N THR A 81 -41.52 18.89 28.92
CA THR A 81 -41.91 17.49 28.97
C THR A 81 -42.73 17.11 27.74
N GLY A 82 -42.86 15.79 27.48
CA GLY A 82 -43.61 15.27 26.34
C GLY A 82 -43.03 15.70 25.00
N ILE A 83 -41.70 15.75 24.90
CA ILE A 83 -40.98 16.22 23.74
C ILE A 83 -41.14 15.25 22.56
N LYS A 84 -41.60 15.76 21.42
CA LYS A 84 -41.79 14.99 20.17
C LYS A 84 -41.17 15.76 19.00
N GLY A 85 -40.42 15.04 18.20
CA GLY A 85 -39.75 15.58 17.00
C GLY A 85 -40.41 15.11 15.71
N GLN A 86 -40.44 16.01 14.73
CA GLN A 86 -40.69 15.69 13.33
C GLN A 86 -39.58 16.30 12.50
N LEU A 87 -38.80 15.43 11.83
CA LEU A 87 -37.71 15.81 10.96
C LEU A 87 -38.20 15.82 9.51
N SER A 88 -37.96 16.91 8.80
CA SER A 88 -38.21 17.04 7.36
C SER A 88 -36.89 17.22 6.64
N LEU A 89 -36.60 16.30 5.73
CA LEU A 89 -35.37 16.27 4.93
C LEU A 89 -35.69 16.44 3.44
N PRO A 90 -34.74 16.87 2.60
CA PRO A 90 -34.94 17.03 1.19
C PRO A 90 -35.11 15.69 0.47
N LEU A 91 -35.33 15.76 -0.86
CA LEU A 91 -35.40 14.56 -1.71
C LEU A 91 -34.09 13.75 -1.61
N GLY A 92 -34.26 12.42 -1.58
CA GLY A 92 -33.14 11.49 -1.39
C GLY A 92 -33.05 10.93 0.03
N PHE A 93 -33.82 11.49 0.98
CA PHE A 93 -33.87 11.02 2.37
C PHE A 93 -35.30 10.57 2.71
N SER A 94 -35.43 9.47 3.42
CA SER A 94 -36.71 8.93 3.83
C SER A 94 -36.66 8.33 5.22
N ALA A 95 -37.84 8.14 5.84
CA ALA A 95 -37.92 7.44 7.11
C ALA A 95 -37.52 5.96 6.94
N SER A 96 -36.89 5.39 7.95
CA SER A 96 -36.52 3.96 7.93
C SER A 96 -37.73 3.02 7.99
N ASP A 97 -38.84 3.49 8.54
CA ASP A 97 -40.09 2.75 8.70
C ASP A 97 -41.10 2.94 7.55
N GLY A 98 -40.74 3.73 6.50
CA GLY A 98 -41.61 3.95 5.35
C GLY A 98 -41.10 4.99 4.36
N PRO A 99 -41.79 5.17 3.22
CA PRO A 99 -41.33 6.03 2.14
C PRO A 99 -41.56 7.54 2.38
N GLY A 100 -41.95 7.95 3.59
CA GLY A 100 -42.21 9.35 3.92
C GLY A 100 -40.96 10.18 4.14
N SER A 101 -41.00 11.46 3.71
CA SER A 101 -39.94 12.45 4.00
C SER A 101 -40.03 13.08 5.40
N ILE A 102 -41.09 12.78 6.14
CA ILE A 102 -41.30 13.24 7.52
C ILE A 102 -41.02 12.07 8.46
N ILE A 103 -39.98 12.24 9.28
CA ILE A 103 -39.52 11.23 10.21
C ILE A 103 -39.86 11.66 11.63
N ARG A 104 -40.28 10.75 12.45
CA ARG A 104 -40.76 11.05 13.83
C ARG A 104 -39.88 10.40 14.87
N ALA A 105 -39.61 11.14 15.95
CA ALA A 105 -38.96 10.62 17.14
C ALA A 105 -39.60 11.24 18.39
N ASP A 106 -39.64 10.45 19.44
CA ASP A 106 -40.02 10.89 20.79
C ASP A 106 -38.78 10.90 21.67
N SER A 107 -38.61 11.96 22.46
CA SER A 107 -37.58 11.99 23.51
C SER A 107 -38.02 11.13 24.69
N ASN A 108 -37.13 10.32 25.23
CA ASN A 108 -37.37 9.47 26.37
C ASN A 108 -37.29 10.20 27.73
N SER A 109 -36.88 11.47 27.72
CA SER A 109 -36.66 12.28 28.92
C SER A 109 -37.30 13.65 28.82
N ASN A 110 -37.57 14.22 29.97
CA ASN A 110 -37.86 15.64 30.13
C ASN A 110 -36.53 16.40 30.03
N SER A 111 -36.59 17.71 29.74
CA SER A 111 -35.41 18.58 29.82
C SER A 111 -35.65 19.68 30.83
N ASP A 112 -34.79 19.78 31.83
CA ASP A 112 -34.85 20.82 32.81
C ASP A 112 -34.43 22.16 32.18
N ALA A 113 -34.81 23.27 32.79
CA ALA A 113 -34.44 24.62 32.32
C ALA A 113 -32.91 24.79 32.33
N GLY A 114 -32.31 25.04 31.18
CA GLY A 114 -30.86 25.17 30.98
C GLY A 114 -30.17 23.89 30.52
N ASP A 115 -30.85 22.76 30.49
CA ASP A 115 -30.27 21.48 30.05
C ASP A 115 -30.40 21.24 28.54
N ASN A 116 -29.58 20.33 28.05
CA ASN A 116 -29.63 19.87 26.66
C ASN A 116 -30.48 18.57 26.58
N PHE A 117 -31.12 18.42 25.45
CA PHE A 117 -31.80 17.16 25.09
C PHE A 117 -31.56 16.84 23.62
N HIS A 118 -31.85 15.62 23.22
CA HIS A 118 -31.66 15.20 21.82
C HIS A 118 -32.84 14.37 21.32
N LEU A 119 -32.99 14.36 20.01
CA LEU A 119 -33.92 13.51 19.29
C LEU A 119 -33.15 12.71 18.26
N THR A 120 -33.29 11.41 18.26
CA THR A 120 -32.66 10.54 17.28
C THR A 120 -33.72 9.99 16.33
N PHE A 121 -33.50 10.22 15.05
CA PHE A 121 -34.33 9.79 13.93
C PHE A 121 -33.60 8.71 13.16
N PHE A 122 -34.32 7.80 12.51
CA PHE A 122 -33.72 6.79 11.66
C PHE A 122 -34.04 7.07 10.20
N VAL A 123 -33.01 7.25 9.39
CA VAL A 123 -33.08 7.77 8.02
C VAL A 123 -32.49 6.76 7.04
N ASN A 124 -33.13 6.62 5.87
CA ASN A 124 -32.56 5.94 4.73
C ASN A 124 -32.11 6.97 3.70
N LEU A 125 -30.97 6.73 3.06
CA LEU A 125 -30.42 7.52 1.97
C LEU A 125 -30.62 6.80 0.64
N ASP A 126 -31.07 7.52 -0.37
CA ASP A 126 -31.14 6.98 -1.73
C ASP A 126 -29.74 6.84 -2.33
N LYS A 127 -29.58 5.89 -3.26
CA LYS A 127 -28.31 5.64 -3.98
C LYS A 127 -27.82 6.83 -4.82
N ASN A 128 -28.65 7.83 -5.03
CA ASN A 128 -28.31 9.02 -5.83
C ASN A 128 -28.05 10.27 -4.97
N VAL A 129 -27.96 10.12 -3.66
CA VAL A 129 -27.59 11.22 -2.75
C VAL A 129 -26.13 11.60 -2.98
N ASN A 130 -25.86 12.88 -3.17
CA ASN A 130 -24.50 13.37 -3.37
C ASN A 130 -23.80 13.68 -2.03
N ILE A 131 -22.49 13.63 -2.04
CA ILE A 131 -21.66 14.06 -0.90
C ILE A 131 -21.62 15.59 -0.92
N GLN A 132 -22.45 16.21 -0.09
CA GLN A 132 -22.57 17.66 0.02
C GLN A 132 -23.36 18.04 1.28
N GLN A 133 -23.52 19.35 1.48
CA GLN A 133 -24.38 19.89 2.52
C GLN A 133 -25.84 19.97 2.04
N TYR A 134 -26.76 19.59 2.93
CA TYR A 134 -28.20 19.60 2.71
C TYR A 134 -28.92 20.41 3.78
N PRO A 135 -30.02 21.11 3.44
CA PRO A 135 -30.89 21.76 4.40
C PRO A 135 -31.81 20.75 5.07
N GLY A 136 -32.13 20.95 6.31
CA GLY A 136 -33.14 20.20 7.06
C GLY A 136 -33.98 21.12 7.92
N THR A 137 -35.19 20.70 8.26
CA THR A 137 -36.07 21.38 9.20
C THR A 137 -36.56 20.39 10.23
N VAL A 138 -36.48 20.76 11.49
CA VAL A 138 -37.07 19.97 12.58
C VAL A 138 -38.15 20.76 13.26
N LYS A 139 -39.28 20.10 13.48
CA LYS A 139 -40.37 20.61 14.30
C LYS A 139 -40.35 19.87 15.64
N VAL A 140 -40.33 20.61 16.76
CA VAL A 140 -40.34 20.06 18.10
C VAL A 140 -41.62 20.51 18.80
N ASP A 141 -42.44 19.54 19.17
CA ASP A 141 -43.63 19.76 20.01
C ASP A 141 -43.28 19.37 21.47
N TYR A 142 -43.63 20.22 22.43
CA TYR A 142 -43.36 20.01 23.86
C TYR A 142 -44.38 20.72 24.71
N SER A 143 -44.44 20.38 26.01
CA SER A 143 -45.26 21.07 27.01
C SER A 143 -44.35 21.60 28.13
N ARG A 144 -44.64 22.77 28.64
CA ARG A 144 -43.96 23.28 29.85
C ARG A 144 -44.55 22.66 31.07
N LEU A 145 -43.71 22.33 32.03
CA LEU A 145 -44.16 21.86 33.33
C LEU A 145 -44.98 22.97 34.03
N ARG A 146 -46.18 22.67 34.50
CA ARG A 146 -47.12 23.60 35.15
C ARG A 146 -47.90 24.53 34.20
N GLU A 147 -47.75 24.44 32.89
CA GLU A 147 -48.59 25.13 31.92
C GLU A 147 -49.45 24.12 31.14
N SER A 148 -50.66 24.53 30.74
CA SER A 148 -51.49 23.74 29.86
C SER A 148 -51.24 24.10 28.40
N GLY A 149 -51.15 23.07 27.55
CA GLY A 149 -51.02 23.24 26.09
C GLY A 149 -49.71 22.73 25.55
N ILE A 150 -49.71 22.48 24.24
CA ILE A 150 -48.54 22.06 23.48
C ILE A 150 -47.94 23.30 22.80
N ARG A 151 -46.64 23.46 22.91
CA ARG A 151 -45.86 24.46 22.22
C ARG A 151 -45.11 23.79 21.09
N THR A 152 -44.83 24.57 20.05
CA THR A 152 -44.11 24.11 18.85
C THR A 152 -42.97 25.04 18.54
N ALA A 153 -41.78 24.49 18.34
CA ALA A 153 -40.63 25.19 17.78
C ALA A 153 -40.29 24.60 16.41
N PHE A 154 -39.88 25.45 15.49
CA PHE A 154 -39.35 25.07 14.19
C PHE A 154 -37.92 25.58 14.10
N GLU A 155 -36.98 24.68 13.76
CA GLU A 155 -35.57 25.00 13.61
C GLU A 155 -35.09 24.50 12.25
N ASP A 156 -34.51 25.42 11.48
CA ASP A 156 -33.85 25.09 10.21
C ASP A 156 -32.35 24.90 10.46
N PHE A 157 -31.76 23.93 9.78
CA PHE A 157 -30.35 23.62 9.92
C PHE A 157 -29.77 23.09 8.61
N ASN A 158 -28.44 22.98 8.56
CA ASN A 158 -27.74 22.30 7.51
C ASN A 158 -27.00 21.11 8.09
N PHE A 159 -26.99 20.00 7.38
CA PHE A 159 -26.23 18.79 7.69
C PHE A 159 -25.43 18.33 6.49
N LYS A 160 -24.39 17.53 6.72
CA LYS A 160 -23.48 17.08 5.68
C LYS A 160 -23.58 15.56 5.49
N VAL A 161 -23.67 15.14 4.23
CA VAL A 161 -23.35 13.77 3.80
C VAL A 161 -21.87 13.75 3.49
N THR A 162 -21.11 12.93 4.22
CA THR A 162 -19.64 12.96 4.21
C THR A 162 -19.02 11.99 3.23
N GLY A 163 -19.74 10.92 2.89
CA GLY A 163 -19.16 9.71 2.33
C GLY A 163 -18.62 8.82 3.45
N ASP A 164 -18.02 7.72 3.07
CA ASP A 164 -17.38 6.74 3.96
C ASP A 164 -15.88 6.64 3.66
N SER A 165 -15.04 6.51 4.69
CA SER A 165 -13.61 6.35 4.56
C SER A 165 -13.22 4.87 4.65
N VAL A 166 -12.61 4.35 3.58
CA VAL A 166 -12.18 2.94 3.49
C VAL A 166 -10.70 2.88 3.18
N ILE A 167 -9.90 2.52 4.16
CA ILE A 167 -8.44 2.46 4.00
C ILE A 167 -8.00 1.03 3.72
N ASN A 168 -7.32 0.84 2.59
CA ASN A 168 -6.66 -0.38 2.19
C ASN A 168 -5.15 -0.17 2.06
N VAL A 169 -4.40 -1.24 2.38
CA VAL A 169 -2.94 -1.23 2.33
C VAL A 169 -2.47 -2.46 1.58
N ARG A 170 -1.50 -2.28 0.68
CA ARG A 170 -0.90 -3.39 -0.06
C ARG A 170 0.55 -3.10 -0.42
N ALA A 171 1.38 -4.14 -0.49
CA ALA A 171 2.67 -4.06 -1.14
C ALA A 171 2.50 -4.06 -2.65
N LEU A 172 3.25 -3.20 -3.38
CA LEU A 172 3.24 -3.23 -4.85
C LEU A 172 4.06 -4.41 -5.36
N GLU A 173 5.19 -4.70 -4.69
CA GLU A 173 6.02 -5.87 -4.95
C GLU A 173 6.12 -6.68 -3.65
N PRO A 174 5.40 -7.82 -3.56
CA PRO A 174 5.31 -8.57 -2.31
C PRO A 174 6.47 -9.55 -2.09
N PHE A 175 7.61 -9.35 -2.76
CA PHE A 175 8.78 -10.22 -2.66
C PHE A 175 9.96 -9.48 -2.06
N LEU A 176 10.57 -10.08 -1.04
CA LEU A 176 11.84 -9.64 -0.46
C LEU A 176 12.92 -10.67 -0.74
N THR A 177 14.16 -10.24 -0.78
CA THR A 177 15.32 -11.12 -0.88
C THR A 177 16.07 -11.14 0.45
N SER A 178 16.35 -12.34 1.00
CA SER A 178 17.16 -12.49 2.20
C SER A 178 18.61 -12.06 1.96
N LEU A 179 19.36 -11.79 3.04
CA LEU A 179 20.75 -11.31 3.03
C LEU A 179 20.94 -9.97 2.31
N LYS A 180 19.87 -9.26 1.99
CA LYS A 180 19.90 -8.03 1.23
C LYS A 180 18.99 -6.96 1.84
N SER A 181 19.34 -5.70 1.65
CA SER A 181 18.42 -4.58 1.85
C SER A 181 17.49 -4.48 0.64
N ASN A 182 16.20 -4.47 0.91
CA ASN A 182 15.14 -4.39 -0.10
C ASN A 182 14.42 -3.06 0.03
N ASP A 183 14.31 -2.32 -1.07
CA ASP A 183 13.47 -1.14 -1.11
C ASP A 183 12.05 -1.58 -1.47
N VAL A 184 11.11 -1.37 -0.55
CA VAL A 184 9.71 -1.76 -0.70
C VAL A 184 8.83 -0.54 -0.89
N ILE A 185 7.80 -0.69 -1.70
CA ILE A 185 6.78 0.32 -1.91
C ILE A 185 5.45 -0.23 -1.40
N ILE A 186 4.88 0.46 -0.42
CA ILE A 186 3.58 0.13 0.15
C ILE A 186 2.59 1.20 -0.32
N GLU A 187 1.50 0.78 -0.92
CA GLU A 187 0.41 1.65 -1.31
C GLU A 187 -0.62 1.71 -0.20
N ILE A 188 -1.00 2.94 0.16
CA ILE A 188 -2.12 3.24 1.04
C ILE A 188 -3.21 3.87 0.18
N ALA A 189 -4.33 3.21 0.06
CA ALA A 189 -5.46 3.65 -0.76
C ALA A 189 -6.65 4.01 0.12
N ASN A 190 -7.26 5.16 -0.17
CA ASN A 190 -8.59 5.47 0.30
C ASN A 190 -9.61 5.03 -0.76
N ASP A 191 -10.14 3.83 -0.61
CA ASP A 191 -11.15 3.27 -1.51
C ASP A 191 -12.57 3.78 -1.18
N GLY A 192 -12.67 4.62 -0.15
CA GLY A 192 -13.90 5.24 0.29
C GLY A 192 -14.36 6.41 -0.59
N THR A 193 -15.43 7.04 -0.16
CA THR A 193 -16.06 8.22 -0.78
C THR A 193 -15.85 9.48 0.04
N ALA A 194 -15.34 9.36 1.28
CA ALA A 194 -14.95 10.47 2.15
C ALA A 194 -13.44 10.75 2.06
N PRO A 195 -12.98 12.02 2.12
CA PRO A 195 -11.57 12.34 2.26
C PRO A 195 -11.08 12.03 3.68
N ILE A 196 -9.83 11.62 3.80
CA ILE A 196 -9.13 11.49 5.07
C ILE A 196 -7.96 12.46 5.13
N SER A 197 -7.63 12.93 6.32
CA SER A 197 -6.60 13.96 6.51
C SER A 197 -5.64 13.61 7.64
N SER A 198 -4.46 14.23 7.58
CA SER A 198 -3.37 14.02 8.54
C SER A 198 -3.13 12.54 8.82
N VAL A 199 -2.92 11.79 7.73
CA VAL A 199 -2.68 10.35 7.82
C VAL A 199 -1.24 10.11 8.25
N ASP A 200 -1.06 9.56 9.44
CA ASP A 200 0.21 9.12 9.98
C ASP A 200 0.25 7.60 10.07
N ILE A 201 1.37 7.01 9.69
CA ILE A 201 1.54 5.56 9.68
C ILE A 201 2.80 5.20 10.45
N VAL A 202 2.68 4.20 11.30
CA VAL A 202 3.80 3.67 12.09
C VAL A 202 3.87 2.16 11.89
N ALA A 203 5.06 1.65 11.51
CA ALA A 203 5.33 0.22 11.53
C ALA A 203 5.57 -0.20 12.99
N THR A 204 4.77 -1.10 13.50
CA THR A 204 4.86 -1.56 14.88
C THR A 204 5.65 -2.87 14.94
N ASN A 205 6.65 -2.91 15.84
CA ASN A 205 7.44 -4.12 16.08
C ASN A 205 6.81 -5.04 17.13
N THR A 206 5.67 -4.67 17.72
CA THR A 206 5.09 -5.38 18.86
C THR A 206 3.89 -6.20 18.46
N SER A 207 4.05 -7.51 18.57
CA SER A 207 2.96 -8.51 18.55
C SER A 207 1.89 -8.30 19.63
N THR A 208 2.10 -7.38 20.58
CA THR A 208 1.30 -7.22 21.79
C THR A 208 -0.02 -6.46 21.55
N GLU A 209 -0.07 -5.56 20.59
CA GLU A 209 -1.28 -4.74 20.34
C GLU A 209 -2.28 -5.40 19.38
N LEU A 210 -1.82 -6.29 18.51
CA LEU A 210 -2.66 -7.08 17.60
C LEU A 210 -3.18 -8.39 18.20
N ALA A 211 -2.69 -8.79 19.36
CA ALA A 211 -3.01 -10.08 20.01
C ALA A 211 -4.47 -10.22 20.45
N SER A 212 -5.29 -9.18 20.36
CA SER A 212 -6.69 -9.26 20.77
C SER A 212 -7.66 -9.85 19.73
N THR A 213 -7.24 -10.00 18.45
CA THR A 213 -8.17 -10.44 17.39
C THR A 213 -7.69 -11.52 16.43
N SER A 214 -6.41 -11.89 16.40
CA SER A 214 -5.98 -13.02 15.57
C SER A 214 -4.66 -13.63 16.03
N SER A 215 -4.58 -14.96 15.98
CA SER A 215 -3.43 -15.78 16.32
C SER A 215 -2.26 -15.69 15.29
N SER A 216 -2.07 -14.59 14.60
CA SER A 216 -0.97 -14.45 13.66
C SER A 216 0.26 -13.88 14.39
N THR A 217 1.24 -14.73 14.60
CA THR A 217 2.60 -14.34 15.02
C THR A 217 3.23 -13.49 13.93
N THR A 218 3.67 -12.29 14.30
CA THR A 218 4.53 -11.46 13.45
C THR A 218 5.98 -11.88 13.69
N ASN A 219 6.80 -11.86 12.64
CA ASN A 219 8.24 -12.17 12.72
C ASN A 219 9.13 -10.95 12.48
N VAL A 220 8.56 -9.76 12.64
CA VAL A 220 9.24 -8.46 12.43
C VAL A 220 10.43 -8.27 13.36
N GLU A 221 10.47 -8.93 14.52
CA GLU A 221 11.56 -8.85 15.50
C GLU A 221 12.94 -9.23 14.93
N ASN A 222 12.94 -10.05 13.87
CA ASN A 222 14.17 -10.54 13.23
C ASN A 222 14.56 -9.72 12.00
N VAL A 223 13.87 -8.63 11.70
CA VAL A 223 14.04 -7.82 10.50
C VAL A 223 14.37 -6.39 10.87
N VAL A 224 15.24 -5.74 10.10
CA VAL A 224 15.54 -4.31 10.29
C VAL A 224 14.76 -3.50 9.25
N ILE A 225 13.85 -2.64 9.73
CA ILE A 225 13.12 -1.67 8.94
C ILE A 225 13.73 -0.29 9.26
N LEU A 226 14.34 0.37 8.28
CA LEU A 226 15.04 1.64 8.52
C LEU A 226 14.05 2.79 8.75
N GLU A 227 12.97 2.84 7.97
CA GLU A 227 11.90 3.81 8.13
C GLU A 227 10.73 3.15 8.88
N SER A 228 10.41 3.66 10.05
CA SER A 228 9.33 3.11 10.91
C SER A 228 8.09 4.00 11.00
N SER A 229 8.14 5.21 10.45
CA SER A 229 7.00 6.14 10.49
C SER A 229 6.95 7.04 9.25
N TRP A 230 5.73 7.34 8.80
CA TRP A 230 5.47 8.18 7.62
C TRP A 230 4.33 9.14 7.89
N ASP A 231 4.55 10.43 7.60
CA ASP A 231 3.50 11.44 7.45
C ASP A 231 3.04 11.45 5.98
N VAL A 232 1.85 10.96 5.74
CA VAL A 232 1.27 10.84 4.39
C VAL A 232 0.46 12.05 4.01
N GLY A 233 -0.03 12.80 5.01
CA GLY A 233 -0.90 13.94 4.82
C GLY A 233 -2.33 13.55 4.43
N ASN A 234 -2.89 14.22 3.42
CA ASN A 234 -4.27 13.99 3.02
C ASN A 234 -4.37 12.97 1.88
N ILE A 235 -5.41 12.12 1.92
CA ILE A 235 -5.74 11.19 0.84
C ILE A 235 -7.20 11.45 0.43
N ASP A 236 -7.38 11.93 -0.80
CA ASP A 236 -8.70 12.18 -1.38
C ASP A 236 -9.47 10.87 -1.63
N PRO A 237 -10.80 10.92 -1.77
CA PRO A 237 -11.59 9.75 -2.16
C PRO A 237 -11.07 9.10 -3.44
N LYS A 238 -11.05 7.75 -3.46
CA LYS A 238 -10.60 6.95 -4.62
C LYS A 238 -9.18 7.25 -5.08
N SER A 239 -8.33 7.70 -4.16
CA SER A 239 -6.91 7.98 -4.44
C SER A 239 -5.99 7.21 -3.51
N SER A 240 -4.71 7.14 -3.87
CA SER A 240 -3.71 6.45 -3.07
C SER A 240 -2.42 7.27 -2.90
N ARG A 241 -1.60 6.85 -1.94
CA ARG A 241 -0.25 7.34 -1.69
C ARG A 241 0.70 6.16 -1.56
N HIS A 242 1.96 6.40 -1.88
CA HIS A 242 3.01 5.39 -1.77
C HIS A 242 3.95 5.74 -0.63
N LEU A 243 4.27 4.73 0.17
CA LEU A 243 5.31 4.76 1.18
C LEU A 243 6.49 3.96 0.67
N THR A 244 7.69 4.44 0.96
CA THR A 244 8.92 3.69 0.72
C THR A 244 9.54 3.29 2.06
N ALA A 245 10.04 2.08 2.15
CA ALA A 245 10.80 1.60 3.28
C ALA A 245 11.95 0.72 2.79
N THR A 246 13.06 0.74 3.51
CA THR A 246 14.19 -0.16 3.28
C THR A 246 14.17 -1.24 4.35
N VAL A 247 14.04 -2.49 3.92
CA VAL A 247 13.91 -3.67 4.79
C VAL A 247 15.08 -4.60 4.58
N TYR A 248 15.91 -4.79 5.62
CA TYR A 248 16.93 -5.82 5.63
C TYR A 248 16.38 -7.11 6.21
N VAL A 249 16.52 -8.21 5.47
CA VAL A 249 16.02 -9.54 5.86
C VAL A 249 17.21 -10.49 6.07
N PRO A 250 17.37 -11.08 7.26
CA PRO A 250 18.43 -12.05 7.51
C PRO A 250 18.14 -13.41 6.85
N GLU A 251 19.17 -14.23 6.75
CA GLU A 251 19.13 -15.55 6.12
C GLU A 251 18.05 -16.49 6.70
N GLY A 252 17.90 -16.49 8.02
CA GLY A 252 17.02 -17.42 8.73
C GLY A 252 15.54 -17.29 8.42
N LEU A 253 15.14 -16.27 7.64
CA LEU A 253 13.75 -16.05 7.22
C LEU A 253 13.49 -16.46 5.76
N LYS A 254 14.47 -17.03 5.06
CA LYS A 254 14.28 -17.52 3.70
C LYS A 254 13.13 -18.54 3.61
N GLY A 255 12.20 -18.33 2.68
CA GLY A 255 11.03 -19.18 2.46
C GLY A 255 9.84 -18.85 3.36
N ASP A 256 9.99 -17.93 4.30
CA ASP A 256 8.94 -17.49 5.20
C ASP A 256 8.16 -16.27 4.66
N THR A 257 7.06 -15.96 5.32
CA THR A 257 6.29 -14.74 5.07
C THR A 257 6.59 -13.73 6.16
N LEU A 258 7.10 -12.55 5.79
CA LEU A 258 7.21 -11.41 6.69
C LEU A 258 5.88 -10.68 6.75
N ARG A 259 5.37 -10.42 7.96
CA ARG A 259 4.15 -9.66 8.23
C ARG A 259 4.48 -8.38 8.96
N ILE A 260 4.30 -7.25 8.29
CA ILE A 260 4.57 -5.93 8.87
C ILE A 260 3.24 -5.32 9.31
N PRO A 261 2.99 -5.20 10.63
CA PRO A 261 1.83 -4.50 11.13
C PRO A 261 2.04 -2.99 11.04
N LEU A 262 1.05 -2.30 10.49
CA LEU A 262 1.00 -0.85 10.35
C LEU A 262 -0.15 -0.30 11.19
N LEU A 263 0.15 0.60 12.10
CA LEU A 263 -0.83 1.41 12.80
C LEU A 263 -1.03 2.69 12.00
N ILE A 264 -2.26 2.93 11.57
CA ILE A 264 -2.64 4.08 10.76
C ILE A 264 -3.57 4.96 11.58
N SER A 265 -3.15 6.19 11.84
CA SER A 265 -3.99 7.22 12.46
C SER A 265 -4.38 8.28 11.44
N TYR A 266 -5.61 8.72 11.46
CA TYR A 266 -6.13 9.73 10.54
C TYR A 266 -7.32 10.47 11.12
N TYR A 267 -7.69 11.59 10.52
CA TYR A 267 -8.93 12.29 10.81
C TYR A 267 -9.92 12.05 9.67
N ASN A 268 -11.15 11.70 10.04
CA ASN A 268 -12.26 11.50 9.12
C ASN A 268 -12.84 12.84 8.61
N ALA A 269 -13.93 12.77 7.82
CA ALA A 269 -14.59 13.97 7.28
C ALA A 269 -15.34 14.82 8.34
N HIS A 270 -15.53 14.30 9.55
CA HIS A 270 -16.04 15.05 10.70
C HIS A 270 -14.95 15.70 11.53
N GLY A 271 -13.68 15.34 11.32
CA GLY A 271 -12.56 15.79 12.11
C GLY A 271 -12.29 14.94 13.34
N ASP A 272 -12.89 13.75 13.43
CA ASP A 272 -12.64 12.81 14.51
C ASP A 272 -11.41 11.96 14.20
N LYS A 273 -10.57 11.70 15.21
CA LYS A 273 -9.38 10.90 15.07
C LYS A 273 -9.72 9.42 15.14
N HIS A 274 -9.26 8.69 14.13
CA HIS A 274 -9.38 7.23 14.06
C HIS A 274 -8.02 6.57 14.04
N GLU A 275 -7.94 5.36 14.58
CA GLU A 275 -6.75 4.50 14.55
C GLU A 275 -7.16 3.10 14.11
N ILE A 276 -6.51 2.60 13.05
CA ILE A 276 -6.73 1.26 12.52
C ILE A 276 -5.41 0.53 12.36
N SER A 277 -5.45 -0.79 12.54
CA SER A 277 -4.31 -1.66 12.28
C SER A 277 -4.52 -2.41 10.98
N LYS A 278 -3.49 -2.42 10.13
CA LYS A 278 -3.43 -3.20 8.88
C LYS A 278 -2.14 -4.00 8.85
N ILE A 279 -2.13 -5.10 8.12
CA ILE A 279 -0.94 -5.94 7.95
C ILE A 279 -0.58 -5.95 6.47
N VAL A 280 0.71 -5.81 6.18
CA VAL A 280 1.28 -6.01 4.85
C VAL A 280 2.16 -7.24 4.88
N ASP A 281 1.90 -8.16 3.97
CA ASP A 281 2.61 -9.43 3.88
C ASP A 281 3.62 -9.39 2.72
N PHE A 282 4.81 -9.97 2.97
CA PHE A 282 5.87 -10.16 1.99
C PHE A 282 6.35 -11.60 2.03
N TYR A 283 6.56 -12.21 0.88
CA TYR A 283 7.25 -13.48 0.77
C TYR A 283 8.76 -13.27 0.65
N ILE A 284 9.55 -14.00 1.42
CA ILE A 284 11.02 -13.86 1.46
C ILE A 284 11.64 -14.93 0.57
N LYS A 285 12.24 -14.50 -0.54
CA LYS A 285 13.07 -15.33 -1.43
C LYS A 285 14.49 -15.40 -0.89
N GLY A 286 15.21 -16.47 -1.24
CA GLY A 286 16.64 -16.50 -1.07
C GLY A 286 17.37 -15.60 -2.07
N LEU A 287 18.61 -15.27 -1.74
CA LEU A 287 19.53 -14.56 -2.63
C LEU A 287 20.20 -15.56 -3.56
N ILE A 288 20.16 -15.30 -4.86
CA ILE A 288 20.99 -15.97 -5.87
C ILE A 288 22.03 -14.93 -6.31
N ASP A 289 23.30 -15.16 -5.99
CA ASP A 289 24.43 -14.27 -6.35
C ASP A 289 25.45 -15.06 -7.14
N LEU A 290 25.31 -15.05 -8.46
CA LEU A 290 26.15 -15.81 -9.36
C LEU A 290 27.37 -15.03 -9.78
N ARG A 291 28.51 -15.73 -9.82
CA ARG A 291 29.75 -15.22 -10.40
C ARG A 291 30.38 -16.22 -11.33
N VAL A 292 30.99 -15.72 -12.43
CA VAL A 292 31.72 -16.51 -13.40
C VAL A 292 33.21 -16.40 -13.12
N PHE A 293 33.93 -17.52 -13.08
CA PHE A 293 35.37 -17.61 -12.79
C PHE A 293 36.09 -18.48 -13.82
N ASN A 294 37.42 -18.36 -13.83
CA ASN A 294 38.34 -19.26 -14.51
C ASN A 294 38.00 -19.52 -15.98
N VAL A 295 37.57 -18.47 -16.68
CA VAL A 295 37.22 -18.58 -18.10
C VAL A 295 38.50 -18.69 -18.94
N ASP A 296 38.64 -19.79 -19.66
CA ASP A 296 39.79 -20.06 -20.55
C ASP A 296 39.35 -20.90 -21.76
N VAL A 297 40.26 -21.12 -22.69
CA VAL A 297 40.07 -22.03 -23.81
C VAL A 297 41.01 -23.20 -23.68
N ILE A 298 40.44 -24.39 -23.67
CA ILE A 298 41.18 -25.64 -23.69
C ILE A 298 40.89 -26.44 -24.96
N GLU A 299 41.81 -27.31 -25.33
CA GLU A 299 41.60 -28.29 -26.36
C GLU A 299 41.27 -29.66 -25.71
N LEU A 300 40.14 -30.21 -26.07
CA LEU A 300 39.71 -31.51 -25.62
C LEU A 300 39.37 -32.37 -26.83
N SER A 301 40.14 -33.47 -27.03
CA SER A 301 39.91 -34.42 -28.12
C SER A 301 39.86 -33.74 -29.51
N GLY A 302 40.74 -32.74 -29.78
CA GLY A 302 40.79 -32.01 -31.04
C GLY A 302 39.73 -30.94 -31.25
N THR A 303 38.92 -30.68 -30.21
CA THR A 303 37.92 -29.61 -30.24
C THR A 303 38.30 -28.56 -29.20
N GLN A 304 38.34 -27.29 -29.59
CA GLN A 304 38.51 -26.19 -28.63
C GLN A 304 37.20 -25.87 -27.93
N MET A 305 37.28 -25.64 -26.63
CA MET A 305 36.14 -25.34 -25.81
C MET A 305 36.41 -24.16 -24.91
N VAL A 306 35.44 -23.28 -24.77
CA VAL A 306 35.42 -22.28 -23.70
C VAL A 306 35.02 -23.03 -22.45
N ILE A 307 35.88 -23.00 -21.44
CA ILE A 307 35.58 -23.55 -20.11
C ILE A 307 35.47 -22.43 -19.10
N GLY A 308 34.79 -22.71 -17.99
CA GLY A 308 34.70 -21.82 -16.85
C GLY A 308 33.88 -22.46 -15.74
N GLU A 309 33.77 -21.74 -14.67
CA GLU A 309 33.02 -22.16 -13.49
C GLU A 309 32.06 -21.06 -13.07
N ILE A 310 30.86 -21.44 -12.60
CA ILE A 310 29.87 -20.56 -12.01
C ILE A 310 29.79 -20.89 -10.54
N ILE A 311 29.88 -19.90 -9.66
CA ILE A 311 29.67 -20.03 -8.24
C ILE A 311 28.44 -19.22 -7.86
N ASN A 312 27.59 -19.81 -7.05
CA ASN A 312 26.47 -19.11 -6.41
C ASN A 312 26.88 -18.79 -4.96
N GLU A 313 27.18 -17.53 -4.70
CA GLU A 313 27.57 -17.02 -3.37
C GLU A 313 26.33 -16.64 -2.52
N GLY A 314 25.13 -16.85 -3.04
CA GLY A 314 23.86 -16.60 -2.36
C GLY A 314 23.46 -17.74 -1.40
N ASN A 315 22.19 -17.75 -1.00
CA ASN A 315 21.60 -18.78 -0.16
C ASN A 315 20.38 -19.49 -0.79
N GLU A 316 20.18 -19.30 -2.09
CA GLU A 316 19.13 -19.95 -2.89
C GLU A 316 19.71 -20.51 -4.19
N ASP A 317 19.24 -21.67 -4.60
CA ASP A 317 19.71 -22.33 -5.80
C ASP A 317 19.09 -21.70 -7.06
N GLY A 318 19.90 -21.53 -8.11
CA GLY A 318 19.43 -21.10 -9.43
C GLY A 318 18.88 -22.32 -10.20
N LEU A 319 17.60 -22.24 -10.62
CA LEU A 319 16.92 -23.35 -11.27
C LEU A 319 17.01 -23.24 -12.79
N PHE A 320 17.11 -24.39 -13.48
CA PHE A 320 17.12 -24.46 -14.97
C PHE A 320 18.19 -23.56 -15.59
N GLY A 321 19.42 -23.71 -15.12
CA GLY A 321 20.55 -22.93 -15.59
C GLY A 321 20.92 -23.24 -17.05
N PHE A 322 21.19 -22.20 -17.82
CA PHE A 322 21.77 -22.26 -19.16
C PHE A 322 22.96 -21.30 -19.21
N VAL A 323 24.04 -21.75 -19.79
CA VAL A 323 25.20 -20.92 -20.08
C VAL A 323 25.34 -20.80 -21.57
N SER A 324 25.41 -19.56 -22.08
CA SER A 324 25.72 -19.30 -23.47
C SER A 324 27.00 -18.49 -23.59
N VAL A 325 27.73 -18.76 -24.66
CA VAL A 325 28.88 -17.96 -25.10
C VAL A 325 28.47 -17.28 -26.39
N ASP A 326 28.48 -15.96 -26.37
CA ASP A 326 28.13 -15.13 -27.51
C ASP A 326 29.36 -14.37 -28.00
N SER A 327 29.44 -14.09 -29.31
CA SER A 327 30.57 -13.33 -29.85
C SER A 327 30.51 -11.86 -29.49
N GLY A 328 31.60 -11.32 -28.99
CA GLY A 328 31.82 -9.89 -28.82
C GLY A 328 32.23 -9.17 -30.09
N LYS A 329 32.65 -7.91 -29.99
CA LYS A 329 32.95 -7.04 -31.12
C LYS A 329 34.09 -7.54 -32.04
N ASN A 330 35.06 -8.25 -31.50
CA ASN A 330 36.25 -8.74 -32.18
C ASN A 330 36.29 -10.26 -32.30
N SER A 331 35.15 -10.90 -32.37
CA SER A 331 35.04 -12.35 -32.39
C SER A 331 34.13 -12.83 -33.52
N ASN A 332 34.45 -13.98 -34.09
CA ASN A 332 33.58 -14.72 -34.98
C ASN A 332 33.23 -16.11 -34.41
N ILE A 333 33.33 -16.25 -33.07
CA ILE A 333 32.86 -17.44 -32.39
C ILE A 333 31.33 -17.44 -32.51
N LYS A 334 30.79 -18.56 -33.00
CA LYS A 334 29.34 -18.74 -33.12
C LYS A 334 28.71 -18.93 -31.74
N SER A 335 27.59 -18.26 -31.53
CA SER A 335 26.84 -18.42 -30.28
C SER A 335 26.46 -19.87 -30.03
N ASN A 336 26.75 -20.39 -28.83
CA ASN A 336 26.43 -21.74 -28.42
C ASN A 336 26.01 -21.77 -26.95
N THR A 337 25.12 -22.71 -26.58
CA THR A 337 24.49 -22.74 -25.25
C THR A 337 24.55 -24.16 -24.69
N GLN A 338 24.88 -24.24 -23.40
CA GLN A 338 24.86 -25.46 -22.61
C GLN A 338 23.80 -25.38 -21.51
N PHE A 339 23.02 -26.45 -21.32
CA PHE A 339 22.16 -26.63 -20.16
C PHE A 339 22.98 -27.17 -19.00
N ILE A 340 22.88 -26.56 -17.84
CA ILE A 340 23.66 -26.91 -16.63
C ILE A 340 22.77 -27.34 -15.45
N ASP A 341 21.44 -27.40 -15.63
CA ASP A 341 20.44 -27.82 -14.64
C ASP A 341 20.33 -26.86 -13.45
N GLU A 342 20.73 -27.24 -12.26
CA GLU A 342 20.65 -26.47 -11.03
C GLU A 342 22.02 -25.87 -10.68
N ILE A 343 22.01 -24.59 -10.27
CA ILE A 343 23.20 -23.90 -9.79
C ILE A 343 23.09 -23.84 -8.27
N GLU A 344 23.62 -24.93 -7.63
CA GLU A 344 23.59 -25.08 -6.18
C GLU A 344 24.41 -23.97 -5.48
N THR A 345 24.01 -23.59 -4.26
CA THR A 345 24.76 -22.68 -3.40
C THR A 345 26.10 -23.30 -2.95
N ASP A 346 27.12 -22.47 -2.83
CA ASP A 346 28.49 -22.86 -2.37
C ASP A 346 29.15 -24.00 -3.18
N ALA A 347 28.65 -24.31 -4.37
CA ALA A 347 29.19 -25.36 -5.22
C ALA A 347 29.57 -24.80 -6.60
N PRO A 348 30.85 -24.94 -7.03
CA PRO A 348 31.22 -24.52 -8.38
C PRO A 348 30.59 -25.46 -9.42
N VAL A 349 29.90 -24.87 -10.37
CA VAL A 349 29.29 -25.57 -11.52
C VAL A 349 30.15 -25.31 -12.75
N PRO A 350 30.89 -26.30 -13.26
CA PRO A 350 31.71 -26.15 -14.46
C PRO A 350 30.86 -26.15 -15.72
N PHE A 351 31.26 -25.36 -16.70
CA PHE A 351 30.73 -25.42 -18.05
C PHE A 351 31.84 -25.58 -19.07
N ASN A 352 31.49 -26.21 -20.23
CA ASN A 352 32.38 -26.47 -21.33
C ASN A 352 31.62 -26.33 -22.66
N ILE A 353 31.82 -25.23 -23.35
CA ILE A 353 31.09 -24.91 -24.56
C ILE A 353 32.02 -25.01 -25.76
N PRO A 354 31.75 -25.92 -26.74
CA PRO A 354 32.59 -26.06 -27.89
C PRO A 354 32.60 -24.80 -28.75
N ILE A 355 33.78 -24.42 -29.24
CA ILE A 355 33.96 -23.30 -30.12
C ILE A 355 33.66 -23.71 -31.55
N GLU A 356 32.66 -23.06 -32.13
CA GLU A 356 32.36 -23.07 -33.55
C GLU A 356 32.60 -21.65 -34.09
N PHE A 357 33.03 -21.51 -35.35
CA PHE A 357 33.21 -20.24 -35.96
C PHE A 357 32.12 -19.94 -37.00
N ASP A 358 31.75 -18.68 -37.07
CA ASP A 358 30.92 -18.21 -38.18
C ASP A 358 31.86 -17.77 -39.34
N GLY A 359 31.89 -18.60 -40.36
CA GLY A 359 32.85 -18.45 -41.50
C GLY A 359 34.20 -19.13 -41.26
N GLU A 360 35.28 -18.52 -41.74
CA GLU A 360 36.64 -19.05 -41.59
C GLU A 360 37.11 -18.94 -40.13
N PRO A 361 37.77 -19.97 -39.57
CA PRO A 361 38.33 -19.93 -38.24
C PRO A 361 39.31 -18.80 -38.08
N ARG A 362 39.11 -17.97 -37.07
CA ARG A 362 40.04 -16.91 -36.68
C ARG A 362 40.71 -17.35 -35.38
N TYR A 363 42.03 -17.23 -35.33
CA TYR A 363 42.81 -17.57 -34.14
C TYR A 363 43.33 -16.30 -33.47
N GLY A 364 43.67 -16.38 -32.18
CA GLY A 364 44.11 -15.26 -31.37
C GLY A 364 43.11 -14.83 -30.34
N GLU A 365 43.09 -13.54 -30.00
CA GLU A 365 42.19 -12.97 -29.01
C GLU A 365 40.76 -12.79 -29.56
N HIS A 366 39.80 -13.24 -28.78
CA HIS A 366 38.38 -13.12 -29.06
C HIS A 366 37.65 -12.51 -27.85
N ASP A 367 36.95 -11.41 -28.09
CA ASP A 367 36.01 -10.88 -27.11
C ASP A 367 34.75 -11.77 -27.09
N ILE A 368 34.35 -12.26 -25.95
CA ILE A 368 33.16 -13.05 -25.76
C ILE A 368 32.30 -12.53 -24.59
N THR A 369 30.99 -12.73 -24.67
CA THR A 369 30.06 -12.49 -23.60
C THR A 369 29.51 -13.83 -23.13
N ILE A 370 29.70 -14.15 -21.85
CA ILE A 370 29.08 -15.32 -21.22
C ILE A 370 27.78 -14.86 -20.57
N THR A 371 26.69 -15.49 -20.97
CA THR A 371 25.36 -15.22 -20.39
C THR A 371 24.91 -16.45 -19.64
N VAL A 372 24.67 -16.29 -18.33
CA VAL A 372 24.05 -17.31 -17.48
C VAL A 372 22.59 -16.93 -17.29
N ARG A 373 21.69 -17.79 -17.78
CA ARG A 373 20.25 -17.65 -17.63
C ARG A 373 19.75 -18.71 -16.65
N TYR A 374 18.94 -18.30 -15.69
CA TYR A 374 18.38 -19.19 -14.68
C TYR A 374 17.03 -18.67 -14.20
N LYS A 375 16.33 -19.48 -13.40
CA LYS A 375 15.08 -19.07 -12.72
C LYS A 375 15.26 -19.10 -11.22
N ASP A 376 14.59 -18.17 -10.56
CA ASP A 376 14.48 -18.18 -9.10
C ASP A 376 13.35 -19.11 -8.60
N VAL A 377 13.12 -19.13 -7.29
CA VAL A 377 12.09 -19.96 -6.63
C VAL A 377 10.66 -19.61 -7.05
N VAL A 378 10.39 -18.37 -7.44
CA VAL A 378 9.08 -17.94 -7.97
C VAL A 378 8.97 -18.07 -9.48
N ARG A 379 9.98 -18.67 -10.12
CA ARG A 379 10.10 -18.94 -11.56
C ARG A 379 10.34 -17.71 -12.43
N ASP A 380 10.78 -16.60 -11.85
CA ASP A 380 11.25 -15.46 -12.61
C ASP A 380 12.56 -15.79 -13.32
N GLU A 381 12.67 -15.38 -14.59
CA GLU A 381 13.86 -15.61 -15.40
C GLU A 381 14.85 -14.47 -15.19
N ILE A 382 16.09 -14.82 -14.83
CA ILE A 382 17.15 -13.88 -14.47
C ILE A 382 18.38 -14.15 -15.38
N PHE A 383 19.11 -13.09 -15.71
CA PHE A 383 20.27 -13.16 -16.57
C PHE A 383 21.47 -12.51 -15.87
N LEU A 384 22.60 -13.20 -15.88
CA LEU A 384 23.92 -12.65 -15.56
C LEU A 384 24.74 -12.60 -16.83
N THR A 385 25.38 -11.47 -17.14
CA THR A 385 26.30 -11.32 -18.27
C THR A 385 27.70 -11.04 -17.76
N TYR A 386 28.67 -11.71 -18.36
CA TYR A 386 30.09 -11.55 -18.06
C TYR A 386 30.90 -11.39 -19.35
N ASP A 387 31.48 -10.22 -19.58
CA ASP A 387 32.33 -9.95 -20.75
C ASP A 387 33.80 -10.29 -20.44
N THR A 388 34.41 -11.05 -21.31
CA THR A 388 35.80 -11.42 -21.18
C THR A 388 36.47 -11.62 -22.53
N THR A 389 37.81 -11.73 -22.53
CA THR A 389 38.60 -12.05 -23.72
C THR A 389 39.26 -13.40 -23.54
N VAL A 390 39.14 -14.27 -24.52
CA VAL A 390 39.76 -15.58 -24.55
C VAL A 390 40.73 -15.71 -25.71
N PHE A 391 41.75 -16.57 -25.59
CA PHE A 391 42.75 -16.81 -26.61
C PHE A 391 42.54 -18.17 -27.26
N VAL A 392 42.20 -18.17 -28.57
CA VAL A 392 41.97 -19.37 -29.35
C VAL A 392 43.25 -19.69 -30.13
N LYS A 393 43.82 -20.87 -29.92
CA LYS A 393 45.05 -21.32 -30.57
C LYS A 393 44.75 -21.98 -31.92
N GLU A 394 45.65 -21.86 -32.87
CA GLU A 394 45.60 -22.66 -34.08
C GLU A 394 45.92 -24.12 -33.74
N ILE A 395 44.98 -25.03 -34.08
CA ILE A 395 45.23 -26.46 -33.94
C ILE A 395 46.09 -26.88 -35.12
N LEU A 396 47.40 -26.94 -34.87
CA LEU A 396 48.29 -27.63 -35.80
C LEU A 396 47.99 -29.11 -35.69
N SER A 397 47.40 -29.68 -36.73
CA SER A 397 47.24 -31.13 -36.84
C SER A 397 48.62 -31.77 -36.90
N ASP A 398 49.19 -32.09 -35.74
CA ASP A 398 50.32 -33.00 -35.67
C ASP A 398 49.82 -34.38 -36.11
N GLU A 399 50.06 -34.70 -37.36
CA GLU A 399 50.11 -36.11 -37.76
C GLU A 399 51.27 -36.79 -36.96
N GLU A 400 50.91 -37.80 -36.16
CA GLU A 400 51.75 -38.66 -35.36
C GLU A 400 52.18 -38.20 -33.97
N ASN A 401 51.38 -38.53 -32.92
CA ASN A 401 51.87 -39.46 -31.89
C ASN A 401 50.76 -39.75 -30.87
N SER A 402 50.23 -40.93 -31.00
CA SER A 402 49.17 -41.52 -30.16
C SER A 402 49.72 -42.07 -28.84
N ASP A 403 50.09 -41.23 -27.86
CA ASP A 403 50.46 -41.78 -26.54
C ASP A 403 49.98 -40.98 -25.31
N SER A 404 49.34 -39.81 -25.50
CA SER A 404 48.85 -39.00 -24.38
C SER A 404 47.43 -39.30 -23.91
N THR A 405 46.66 -40.12 -24.64
CA THR A 405 45.29 -40.47 -24.34
C THR A 405 45.12 -41.32 -23.06
N LEU A 406 46.20 -41.92 -22.60
CA LEU A 406 46.20 -42.79 -21.40
C LEU A 406 46.26 -42.02 -20.07
N VAL A 407 46.59 -40.70 -20.06
CA VAL A 407 46.75 -39.91 -18.83
C VAL A 407 45.49 -39.11 -18.48
N ILE A 408 44.71 -38.69 -19.48
CA ILE A 408 43.55 -37.80 -19.28
C ILE A 408 42.34 -38.56 -18.72
N ILE A 409 42.13 -39.81 -19.17
CA ILE A 409 41.03 -40.63 -18.70
C ILE A 409 41.04 -40.88 -17.19
N PRO A 410 42.20 -41.21 -16.54
CA PRO A 410 42.24 -41.37 -15.08
C PRO A 410 41.99 -40.08 -14.31
N ILE A 411 42.34 -38.90 -14.85
CA ILE A 411 42.11 -37.62 -14.19
C ILE A 411 40.60 -37.28 -14.18
N LEU A 412 39.90 -37.43 -15.27
CA LEU A 412 38.44 -37.25 -15.36
C LEU A 412 37.67 -38.24 -14.49
N ILE A 413 38.14 -39.52 -14.42
CA ILE A 413 37.58 -40.52 -13.52
C ILE A 413 37.83 -40.16 -12.06
N ALA A 414 39.00 -39.63 -11.72
CA ALA A 414 39.31 -39.20 -10.35
C ALA A 414 38.45 -37.99 -9.90
N ILE A 415 38.22 -37.03 -10.78
CA ILE A 415 37.33 -35.89 -10.54
C ILE A 415 35.87 -36.39 -10.37
N GLY A 416 35.39 -37.27 -11.26
CA GLY A 416 34.06 -37.84 -11.15
C GLY A 416 33.85 -38.68 -9.88
N ILE A 417 34.86 -39.44 -9.47
CA ILE A 417 34.85 -40.18 -8.19
C ILE A 417 34.87 -39.23 -7.00
N GLY A 418 35.65 -38.15 -7.07
CA GLY A 418 35.71 -37.14 -6.03
C GLY A 418 34.32 -36.48 -5.80
N ILE A 419 33.65 -36.06 -6.85
CA ILE A 419 32.31 -35.48 -6.81
C ILE A 419 31.29 -36.51 -6.29
N TYR A 420 31.38 -37.78 -6.74
CA TYR A 420 30.50 -38.84 -6.27
C TYR A 420 30.67 -39.16 -4.78
N VAL A 421 31.91 -39.17 -4.28
CA VAL A 421 32.20 -39.41 -2.85
C VAL A 421 31.72 -38.25 -1.97
N ILE A 422 31.83 -37.00 -2.44
CA ILE A 422 31.33 -35.82 -1.72
C ILE A 422 29.80 -35.85 -1.65
N ARG A 423 29.12 -36.16 -2.80
CA ARG A 423 27.65 -36.35 -2.84
C ARG A 423 27.17 -37.48 -1.95
N ARG A 424 27.88 -38.59 -1.89
CA ARG A 424 27.53 -39.73 -1.05
C ARG A 424 27.71 -39.46 0.45
N ARG A 425 28.75 -38.68 0.83
CA ARG A 425 28.95 -38.25 2.23
C ARG A 425 27.88 -37.27 2.72
N LYS A 426 27.40 -36.35 1.85
CA LYS A 426 26.29 -35.47 2.19
C LYS A 426 24.96 -36.24 2.40
N LYS A 427 24.66 -37.27 1.59
CA LYS A 427 23.46 -38.13 1.78
C LYS A 427 23.48 -38.90 3.09
N THR A 428 24.64 -39.42 3.50
CA THR A 428 24.77 -40.21 4.73
C THR A 428 24.71 -39.34 6.00
N ALA A 429 25.06 -38.04 5.92
CA ALA A 429 24.95 -37.12 7.02
C ALA A 429 23.49 -36.66 7.29
N ILE A 430 22.61 -36.75 6.29
CA ILE A 430 21.18 -36.40 6.44
C ILE A 430 20.39 -37.58 7.06
N GLU A 431 20.83 -38.84 6.87
CA GLU A 431 20.18 -40.04 7.45
C GLU A 431 20.55 -40.30 8.92
N THR A 432 21.55 -39.61 9.50
CA THR A 432 22.00 -39.82 10.90
C THR A 432 21.43 -38.78 11.87
N ASN A 433 20.59 -37.84 11.40
CA ASN A 433 19.98 -36.80 12.24
C ASN A 433 18.43 -36.82 12.23
N ASN A 434 17.82 -37.98 11.93
CA ASN A 434 16.38 -38.25 12.19
C ASN A 434 16.23 -39.27 13.31
#